data_3592fd82b61c6b17bee08384edd73534
#
_entry.id   3592fd82b61c6b17bee08384edd73534
#
_cell.length_a   1.000
_cell.length_b   1.000
_cell.length_c   1.000
_cell.angle_alpha   90.00
_cell.angle_beta   90.00
_cell.angle_gamma   90.00
#
_symmetry.space_group_name_H-M   'P 1'
#
loop_
_entity.id
_entity.type
_entity.pdbx_description
1 polymer ?
#
loop_
_entity_poly.entity_id
_entity_poly.type
_entity_poly.pdbx_seq_one_letter_code
_entity_poly.pdbx_strand_id
1 'polypeptide(L)'
;MNWDNIKENFYNFIIENNVIGLFKEPLTLKSGRLSHWYVNWRNISADVYLLDQLTDYLLSYIVHLNLKPNCFYGVPEGATKLGIITQFKWAKRQDNYGPKMFPLSMGRGQIKEHGDPKDRIFLGIPMGKTIILEDVTTTGDSLIKTIKNLKENNIEILAAIGLTNRNELRNDGKSVEEIVLEEDIQYYAMSNAIDLLPKLKPEMNIAKKIKDYFKKYGTNENNLFS
;
A
#
# COMPACT_ATOMS: atom_id res chain seq x y z
N MET A 1 5.24 -7.87 19.10
CA MET A 1 6.55 -7.97 18.44
C MET A 1 6.96 -6.57 18.01
N ASN A 2 8.23 -6.19 18.18
CA ASN A 2 8.71 -4.91 17.68
C ASN A 2 8.94 -5.03 16.16
N TRP A 3 8.39 -4.10 15.38
CA TRP A 3 8.52 -4.06 13.91
C TRP A 3 10.00 -4.04 13.47
N ASP A 4 10.84 -3.30 14.18
CA ASP A 4 12.26 -3.20 13.85
C ASP A 4 12.95 -4.58 13.80
N ASN A 5 12.50 -5.53 14.64
CA ASN A 5 13.04 -6.89 14.68
C ASN A 5 12.51 -7.79 13.54
N ILE A 6 11.40 -7.43 12.90
CA ILE A 6 10.77 -8.23 11.84
C ILE A 6 10.84 -7.57 10.47
N LYS A 7 11.25 -6.31 10.39
CA LYS A 7 11.37 -5.53 9.14
C LYS A 7 12.29 -6.23 8.12
N GLU A 8 13.42 -6.77 8.57
CA GLU A 8 14.32 -7.51 7.67
C GLU A 8 13.68 -8.81 7.15
N ASN A 9 12.91 -9.52 7.98
CA ASN A 9 12.16 -10.70 7.53
C ASN A 9 11.11 -10.33 6.51
N PHE A 10 10.44 -9.17 6.68
CA PHE A 10 9.50 -8.64 5.70
C PHE A 10 10.19 -8.28 4.39
N TYR A 11 11.37 -7.67 4.42
CA TYR A 11 12.15 -7.37 3.22
C TYR A 11 12.62 -8.64 2.51
N ASN A 12 13.05 -9.67 3.25
CA ASN A 12 13.37 -10.99 2.67
C ASN A 12 12.13 -11.61 2.03
N PHE A 13 10.97 -11.56 2.70
CA PHE A 13 9.68 -12.01 2.12
C PHE A 13 9.37 -11.33 0.78
N ILE A 14 9.59 -10.01 0.67
CA ILE A 14 9.42 -9.25 -0.59
C ILE A 14 10.34 -9.80 -1.69
N ILE A 15 11.61 -10.03 -1.38
CA ILE A 15 12.65 -10.47 -2.33
C ILE A 15 12.44 -11.91 -2.77
N GLU A 16 12.27 -12.83 -1.82
CA GLU A 16 12.08 -14.26 -2.05
C GLU A 16 10.84 -14.57 -2.89
N ASN A 17 9.78 -13.74 -2.74
CA ASN A 17 8.55 -13.89 -3.51
C ASN A 17 8.52 -13.02 -4.79
N ASN A 18 9.65 -12.44 -5.20
CA ASN A 18 9.77 -11.65 -6.42
C ASN A 18 8.73 -10.51 -6.52
N VAL A 19 8.40 -9.89 -5.39
CA VAL A 19 7.48 -8.73 -5.37
C VAL A 19 8.13 -7.53 -6.04
N ILE A 20 9.44 -7.38 -5.93
CA ILE A 20 10.22 -6.37 -6.65
C ILE A 20 11.15 -7.07 -7.64
N GLY A 21 11.16 -6.59 -8.88
CA GLY A 21 11.96 -7.16 -9.96
C GLY A 21 12.72 -6.11 -10.77
N LEU A 22 13.83 -6.56 -11.38
CA LEU A 22 14.70 -5.75 -12.25
C LEU A 22 14.54 -6.20 -13.70
N PHE A 23 14.58 -5.26 -14.65
CA PHE A 23 14.34 -5.51 -16.06
C PHE A 23 15.45 -4.89 -16.92
N LYS A 24 15.95 -5.65 -17.91
CA LYS A 24 16.93 -5.15 -18.89
C LYS A 24 16.29 -4.10 -19.79
N GLU A 25 15.08 -4.38 -20.28
CA GLU A 25 14.26 -3.41 -21.02
C GLU A 25 13.29 -2.71 -20.07
N PRO A 26 13.07 -1.40 -20.23
CA PRO A 26 12.20 -0.67 -19.32
C PRO A 26 10.73 -1.00 -19.53
N LEU A 27 9.98 -1.06 -18.42
CA LEU A 27 8.52 -1.19 -18.43
C LEU A 27 7.88 0.19 -18.37
N THR A 28 6.79 0.38 -19.12
CA THR A 28 5.97 1.61 -19.01
C THR A 28 5.04 1.48 -17.81
N LEU A 29 5.18 2.38 -16.85
CA LEU A 29 4.31 2.48 -15.68
C LEU A 29 2.98 3.16 -16.04
N LYS A 30 1.96 3.04 -15.16
CA LYS A 30 0.67 3.75 -15.30
C LYS A 30 0.86 5.28 -15.40
N SER A 31 1.90 5.84 -14.78
CA SER A 31 2.29 7.25 -14.88
C SER A 31 2.90 7.64 -16.24
N GLY A 32 3.08 6.71 -17.16
CA GLY A 32 3.80 6.91 -18.43
C GLY A 32 5.34 6.88 -18.31
N ARG A 33 5.89 6.75 -17.11
CA ARG A 33 7.35 6.69 -16.88
C ARG A 33 7.92 5.35 -17.30
N LEU A 34 9.12 5.35 -17.87
CA LEU A 34 9.87 4.14 -18.21
C LEU A 34 10.73 3.72 -17.01
N SER A 35 10.53 2.51 -16.49
CA SER A 35 11.24 2.03 -15.31
C SER A 35 11.92 0.69 -15.57
N HIS A 36 13.17 0.54 -15.15
CA HIS A 36 13.94 -0.72 -15.18
C HIS A 36 13.68 -1.60 -13.94
N TRP A 37 12.72 -1.25 -13.12
CA TRP A 37 12.29 -2.00 -11.94
C TRP A 37 10.79 -1.85 -11.73
N TYR A 38 10.17 -2.88 -11.13
CA TYR A 38 8.74 -2.91 -10.91
C TYR A 38 8.40 -3.59 -9.59
N VAL A 39 7.35 -3.11 -8.93
CA VAL A 39 6.80 -3.72 -7.71
C VAL A 39 5.44 -4.32 -8.05
N ASN A 40 5.22 -5.58 -7.70
CA ASN A 40 4.00 -6.31 -7.99
C ASN A 40 3.58 -7.22 -6.83
N TRP A 41 2.61 -6.79 -6.06
CA TRP A 41 2.03 -7.55 -4.97
C TRP A 41 0.95 -8.55 -5.41
N ARG A 42 0.59 -8.59 -6.70
CA ARG A 42 -0.53 -9.42 -7.20
C ARG A 42 -0.28 -10.90 -7.03
N ASN A 43 0.96 -11.35 -7.16
CA ASN A 43 1.30 -12.76 -6.97
C ASN A 43 1.05 -13.18 -5.51
N ILE A 44 1.43 -12.33 -4.55
CA ILE A 44 1.16 -12.55 -3.13
C ILE A 44 -0.36 -12.56 -2.87
N SER A 45 -1.07 -11.59 -3.42
CA SER A 45 -2.53 -11.49 -3.24
C SER A 45 -3.34 -12.54 -4.01
N ALA A 46 -2.70 -13.33 -4.87
CA ALA A 46 -3.33 -14.45 -5.59
C ALA A 46 -3.15 -15.80 -4.87
N ASP A 47 -2.29 -15.85 -3.86
CA ASP A 47 -2.03 -17.06 -3.06
C ASP A 47 -2.50 -16.85 -1.61
N VAL A 48 -3.31 -17.79 -1.11
CA VAL A 48 -3.93 -17.67 0.23
C VAL A 48 -2.88 -17.71 1.33
N TYR A 49 -1.88 -18.58 1.23
CA TYR A 49 -0.84 -18.75 2.23
C TYR A 49 0.07 -17.51 2.29
N LEU A 50 0.50 -17.01 1.14
CA LEU A 50 1.34 -15.82 1.06
C LEU A 50 0.59 -14.55 1.52
N LEU A 51 -0.69 -14.45 1.18
CA LEU A 51 -1.54 -13.34 1.65
C LEU A 51 -1.78 -13.40 3.16
N ASP A 52 -1.93 -14.60 3.72
CA ASP A 52 -2.03 -14.81 5.16
C ASP A 52 -0.76 -14.34 5.88
N GLN A 53 0.43 -14.72 5.41
CA GLN A 53 1.70 -14.24 5.95
C GLN A 53 1.87 -12.71 5.82
N LEU A 54 1.54 -12.15 4.64
CA LEU A 54 1.60 -10.71 4.41
C LEU A 54 0.73 -9.95 5.42
N THR A 55 -0.48 -10.44 5.68
CA THR A 55 -1.38 -9.80 6.65
C THR A 55 -0.87 -9.89 8.08
N ASP A 56 -0.09 -10.91 8.46
CA ASP A 56 0.57 -10.96 9.76
C ASP A 56 1.67 -9.90 9.90
N TYR A 57 2.46 -9.68 8.85
CA TYR A 57 3.43 -8.56 8.82
C TYR A 57 2.71 -7.21 8.97
N LEU A 58 1.63 -7.00 8.22
CA LEU A 58 0.85 -5.75 8.28
C LEU A 58 0.25 -5.53 9.67
N LEU A 59 -0.36 -6.54 10.28
CA LEU A 59 -0.92 -6.43 11.63
C LEU A 59 0.16 -6.14 12.68
N SER A 60 1.34 -6.72 12.53
CA SER A 60 2.48 -6.43 13.41
C SER A 60 2.96 -4.96 13.26
N TYR A 61 2.93 -4.43 12.03
CA TYR A 61 3.25 -3.03 11.75
C TYR A 61 2.23 -2.07 12.36
N ILE A 62 0.94 -2.38 12.26
CA ILE A 62 -0.16 -1.59 12.84
C ILE A 62 -0.04 -1.53 14.37
N VAL A 63 0.30 -2.65 15.01
CA VAL A 63 0.56 -2.71 16.46
C VAL A 63 1.79 -1.86 16.83
N HIS A 64 2.86 -1.91 16.04
CA HIS A 64 4.05 -1.07 16.25
C HIS A 64 3.72 0.43 16.17
N LEU A 65 2.89 0.83 15.21
CA LEU A 65 2.42 2.22 15.06
C LEU A 65 1.40 2.63 16.15
N ASN A 66 1.03 1.72 17.06
CA ASN A 66 0.01 1.93 18.07
C ASN A 66 -1.35 2.41 17.51
N LEU A 67 -1.69 1.98 16.30
CA LEU A 67 -2.96 2.30 15.67
C LEU A 67 -4.05 1.34 16.16
N LYS A 68 -5.25 1.87 16.38
CA LYS A 68 -6.41 1.10 16.87
C LYS A 68 -7.59 1.27 15.90
N PRO A 69 -7.58 0.59 14.75
CA PRO A 69 -8.64 0.70 13.77
C PRO A 69 -9.87 -0.14 14.14
N ASN A 70 -11.01 0.26 13.60
CA ASN A 70 -12.23 -0.55 13.56
C ASN A 70 -12.39 -1.25 12.20
N CYS A 71 -11.85 -0.64 11.14
CA CYS A 71 -12.02 -1.10 9.77
C CYS A 71 -10.73 -0.97 8.96
N PHE A 72 -10.53 -1.90 8.01
CA PHE A 72 -9.53 -1.82 6.97
C PHE A 72 -10.20 -1.72 5.61
N TYR A 73 -9.69 -0.84 4.77
CA TYR A 73 -10.21 -0.60 3.45
C TYR A 73 -9.08 -0.65 2.42
N GLY A 74 -9.09 -1.65 1.55
CA GLY A 74 -8.12 -1.77 0.47
C GLY A 74 -8.49 -0.88 -0.71
N VAL A 75 -7.54 -0.09 -1.20
CA VAL A 75 -7.72 0.69 -2.43
C VAL A 75 -8.01 -0.26 -3.61
N PRO A 76 -9.12 -0.07 -4.31
CA PRO A 76 -9.42 -0.87 -5.48
C PRO A 76 -8.40 -0.66 -6.62
N GLU A 77 -8.02 -1.73 -7.33
CA GLU A 77 -8.36 -3.14 -7.03
C GLU A 77 -7.19 -3.87 -6.36
N GLY A 78 -5.96 -3.29 -6.42
CA GLY A 78 -4.72 -3.94 -6.00
C GLY A 78 -4.74 -4.39 -4.54
N ALA A 79 -5.24 -3.55 -3.65
CA ALA A 79 -5.25 -3.82 -2.23
C ALA A 79 -6.60 -4.36 -1.69
N THR A 80 -7.59 -4.66 -2.55
CA THR A 80 -8.91 -5.13 -2.10
C THR A 80 -8.83 -6.39 -1.26
N LYS A 81 -8.14 -7.43 -1.76
CA LYS A 81 -7.99 -8.70 -1.02
C LYS A 81 -7.21 -8.51 0.28
N LEU A 82 -6.17 -7.68 0.25
CA LEU A 82 -5.40 -7.31 1.44
C LEU A 82 -6.32 -6.72 2.51
N GLY A 83 -7.16 -5.74 2.16
CA GLY A 83 -8.11 -5.12 3.08
C GLY A 83 -9.07 -6.13 3.71
N ILE A 84 -9.65 -7.02 2.89
CA ILE A 84 -10.61 -8.05 3.34
C ILE A 84 -9.96 -9.02 4.32
N ILE A 85 -8.81 -9.59 3.98
CA ILE A 85 -8.15 -10.59 4.82
C ILE A 85 -7.58 -9.96 6.10
N THR A 86 -7.02 -8.74 5.99
CA THR A 86 -6.56 -7.99 7.17
C THR A 86 -7.71 -7.72 8.13
N GLN A 87 -8.87 -7.25 7.63
CA GLN A 87 -10.05 -7.01 8.44
C GLN A 87 -10.53 -8.29 9.14
N PHE A 88 -10.60 -9.39 8.42
CA PHE A 88 -11.00 -10.68 8.98
C PHE A 88 -10.07 -11.13 10.11
N LYS A 89 -8.75 -11.10 9.89
CA LYS A 89 -7.75 -11.49 10.90
C LYS A 89 -7.75 -10.56 12.11
N TRP A 90 -7.86 -9.24 11.86
CA TRP A 90 -7.92 -8.23 12.92
C TRP A 90 -9.14 -8.42 13.80
N ALA A 91 -10.33 -8.53 13.19
CA ALA A 91 -11.58 -8.70 13.92
C ALA A 91 -11.56 -9.94 14.84
N LYS A 92 -11.05 -11.07 14.32
CA LYS A 92 -10.94 -12.32 15.11
C LYS A 92 -10.02 -12.23 16.32
N ARG A 93 -9.14 -11.24 16.39
CA ARG A 93 -8.22 -11.01 17.52
C ARG A 93 -8.80 -10.09 18.59
N GLN A 94 -10.00 -9.53 18.37
CA GLN A 94 -10.62 -8.61 19.31
C GLN A 94 -11.53 -9.35 20.31
N ASP A 95 -11.50 -8.92 21.58
CA ASP A 95 -12.29 -9.53 22.66
C ASP A 95 -13.81 -9.47 22.41
N ASN A 96 -14.26 -8.43 21.70
CA ASN A 96 -15.65 -8.21 21.33
C ASN A 96 -16.03 -8.76 19.95
N TYR A 97 -15.28 -9.75 19.42
CA TYR A 97 -15.60 -10.37 18.13
C TYR A 97 -16.98 -11.03 18.17
N GLY A 98 -17.90 -10.52 17.36
CA GLY A 98 -19.27 -10.99 17.32
C GLY A 98 -20.08 -10.41 16.16
N PRO A 99 -21.35 -10.81 16.01
CA PRO A 99 -22.20 -10.32 14.93
C PRO A 99 -22.30 -8.80 14.88
N LYS A 100 -22.11 -8.22 13.70
CA LYS A 100 -22.22 -6.76 13.42
C LYS A 100 -21.20 -5.87 14.15
N MET A 101 -20.20 -6.42 14.83
CA MET A 101 -19.19 -5.65 15.56
C MET A 101 -18.10 -5.09 14.63
N PHE A 102 -17.77 -5.80 13.57
CA PHE A 102 -16.71 -5.40 12.63
C PHE A 102 -17.24 -5.39 11.21
N PRO A 103 -17.21 -4.22 10.51
CA PRO A 103 -17.62 -4.15 9.13
C PRO A 103 -16.62 -4.91 8.24
N LEU A 104 -17.10 -5.54 7.19
CA LEU A 104 -16.28 -6.09 6.11
C LEU A 104 -16.56 -5.25 4.88
N SER A 105 -15.61 -4.39 4.52
CA SER A 105 -15.79 -3.37 3.51
C SER A 105 -14.87 -3.60 2.32
N MET A 106 -15.39 -3.35 1.12
CA MET A 106 -14.53 -3.21 -0.05
C MET A 106 -15.10 -2.15 -1.00
N GLY A 107 -14.22 -1.46 -1.71
CA GLY A 107 -14.58 -0.51 -2.75
C GLY A 107 -14.94 -1.21 -4.05
N ARG A 108 -15.76 -0.56 -4.85
CA ARG A 108 -15.96 -0.92 -6.25
C ARG A 108 -14.91 -0.20 -7.11
N GLY A 109 -14.29 -0.89 -8.04
CA GLY A 109 -13.39 -0.27 -9.03
C GLY A 109 -14.12 0.73 -9.93
N GLN A 110 -15.42 0.47 -10.18
CA GLN A 110 -16.32 1.39 -10.89
C GLN A 110 -17.59 1.62 -10.08
N ILE A 111 -18.05 2.87 -10.08
CA ILE A 111 -19.31 3.26 -9.41
C ILE A 111 -20.47 2.59 -10.15
N LYS A 112 -21.35 1.94 -9.39
CA LYS A 112 -22.56 1.32 -9.96
C LYS A 112 -23.59 2.41 -10.27
N GLU A 113 -24.14 2.42 -11.48
CA GLU A 113 -25.10 3.44 -11.90
C GLU A 113 -26.51 3.26 -11.28
N HIS A 114 -26.86 2.01 -10.91
CA HIS A 114 -28.18 1.62 -10.41
C HIS A 114 -28.11 1.02 -9.00
N GLY A 115 -29.23 1.04 -8.28
CA GLY A 115 -29.40 0.45 -6.95
C GLY A 115 -29.33 1.45 -5.82
N ASP A 116 -29.24 0.97 -4.57
CA ASP A 116 -29.12 1.82 -3.38
C ASP A 116 -27.88 2.72 -3.50
N PRO A 117 -28.00 4.04 -3.28
CA PRO A 117 -26.86 4.98 -3.32
C PRO A 117 -25.68 4.53 -2.47
N LYS A 118 -25.94 3.91 -1.31
CA LYS A 118 -24.89 3.40 -0.41
C LYS A 118 -24.10 2.24 -1.02
N ASP A 119 -24.73 1.42 -1.85
CA ASP A 119 -24.10 0.27 -2.51
C ASP A 119 -23.42 0.63 -3.83
N ARG A 120 -23.49 1.88 -4.27
CA ARG A 120 -22.87 2.31 -5.53
C ARG A 120 -21.35 2.35 -5.44
N ILE A 121 -20.80 2.74 -4.31
CA ILE A 121 -19.37 2.93 -4.07
C ILE A 121 -18.78 1.77 -3.29
N PHE A 122 -19.52 1.25 -2.31
CA PHE A 122 -19.05 0.22 -1.39
C PHE A 122 -19.81 -1.10 -1.52
N LEU A 123 -19.12 -2.19 -1.22
CA LEU A 123 -19.70 -3.48 -0.82
C LEU A 123 -19.41 -3.64 0.68
N GLY A 124 -20.41 -3.32 1.51
CA GLY A 124 -20.21 -3.08 2.93
C GLY A 124 -19.57 -1.71 3.21
N ILE A 125 -20.23 -0.89 4.00
CA ILE A 125 -19.77 0.48 4.30
C ILE A 125 -18.69 0.41 5.38
N PRO A 126 -17.52 1.08 5.20
CA PRO A 126 -16.55 1.23 6.28
C PRO A 126 -17.20 1.94 7.47
N MET A 127 -16.89 1.52 8.69
CA MET A 127 -17.42 2.11 9.91
C MET A 127 -16.33 2.29 10.96
N GLY A 128 -16.39 3.42 11.67
CA GLY A 128 -15.40 3.80 12.69
C GLY A 128 -14.05 4.14 12.09
N LYS A 129 -13.01 4.12 12.91
CA LYS A 129 -11.63 4.47 12.53
C LYS A 129 -11.10 3.52 11.47
N THR A 130 -10.99 4.00 10.25
CA THR A 130 -10.62 3.20 9.07
C THR A 130 -9.16 3.41 8.69
N ILE A 131 -8.40 2.34 8.51
CA ILE A 131 -7.08 2.37 7.85
C ILE A 131 -7.28 2.04 6.37
N ILE A 132 -6.75 2.92 5.50
CA ILE A 132 -6.68 2.68 4.06
C ILE A 132 -5.39 1.92 3.75
N LEU A 133 -5.49 0.85 2.95
CA LEU A 133 -4.37 0.04 2.51
C LEU A 133 -4.17 0.19 1.01
N GLU A 134 -2.91 0.42 0.59
CA GLU A 134 -2.49 0.46 -0.81
C GLU A 134 -1.36 -0.55 -1.03
N ASP A 135 -1.32 -1.23 -2.16
CA ASP A 135 -0.27 -2.19 -2.48
C ASP A 135 1.03 -1.47 -2.89
N VAL A 136 0.95 -0.53 -3.81
CA VAL A 136 2.10 0.25 -4.29
C VAL A 136 1.73 1.71 -4.45
N THR A 137 2.44 2.59 -3.77
CA THR A 137 2.31 4.03 -4.00
C THR A 137 3.42 4.53 -4.93
N THR A 138 3.03 5.16 -6.04
CA THR A 138 3.93 5.86 -6.97
C THR A 138 3.67 7.37 -6.84
N THR A 139 2.60 7.85 -7.48
CA THR A 139 2.13 9.23 -7.39
C THR A 139 1.03 9.42 -6.35
N GLY A 140 0.49 8.35 -5.80
CA GLY A 140 -0.59 8.37 -4.81
C GLY A 140 -1.98 8.72 -5.34
N ASP A 141 -2.17 8.84 -6.67
CA ASP A 141 -3.45 9.28 -7.26
C ASP A 141 -4.63 8.38 -6.88
N SER A 142 -4.44 7.05 -6.88
CA SER A 142 -5.49 6.09 -6.47
C SER A 142 -5.82 6.22 -4.99
N LEU A 143 -4.78 6.41 -4.17
CA LEU A 143 -4.92 6.60 -2.73
C LEU A 143 -5.67 7.89 -2.40
N ILE A 144 -5.29 9.03 -3.01
CA ILE A 144 -5.98 10.32 -2.80
C ILE A 144 -7.43 10.26 -3.27
N LYS A 145 -7.70 9.64 -4.42
CA LYS A 145 -9.08 9.42 -4.89
C LYS A 145 -9.90 8.63 -3.86
N THR A 146 -9.31 7.60 -3.28
CA THR A 146 -9.96 6.78 -2.24
C THR A 146 -10.20 7.59 -0.97
N ILE A 147 -9.21 8.36 -0.51
CA ILE A 147 -9.33 9.25 0.66
C ILE A 147 -10.52 10.22 0.47
N LYS A 148 -10.59 10.90 -0.67
CA LYS A 148 -11.68 11.84 -0.96
C LYS A 148 -13.04 11.16 -0.98
N ASN A 149 -13.16 10.01 -1.64
CA ASN A 149 -14.40 9.23 -1.64
C ASN A 149 -14.85 8.82 -0.23
N LEU A 150 -13.93 8.40 0.62
CA LEU A 150 -14.27 8.02 2.00
C LEU A 150 -14.70 9.24 2.82
N LYS A 151 -14.02 10.39 2.69
CA LYS A 151 -14.38 11.64 3.36
C LYS A 151 -15.77 12.15 2.91
N GLU A 152 -16.04 12.13 1.60
CA GLU A 152 -17.36 12.51 1.05
C GLU A 152 -18.50 11.66 1.60
N ASN A 153 -18.21 10.44 2.02
CA ASN A 153 -19.15 9.52 2.66
C ASN A 153 -19.09 9.54 4.19
N ASN A 154 -18.45 10.55 4.79
CA ASN A 154 -18.30 10.74 6.23
C ASN A 154 -17.62 9.57 6.96
N ILE A 155 -16.68 8.90 6.31
CA ILE A 155 -15.88 7.84 6.92
C ILE A 155 -14.68 8.45 7.62
N GLU A 156 -14.51 8.13 8.91
CA GLU A 156 -13.34 8.53 9.71
C GLU A 156 -12.10 7.76 9.22
N ILE A 157 -11.08 8.45 8.73
CA ILE A 157 -9.83 7.87 8.27
C ILE A 157 -8.77 8.07 9.35
N LEU A 158 -8.23 6.97 9.88
CA LEU A 158 -7.21 6.98 10.91
C LEU A 158 -5.80 7.18 10.32
N ALA A 159 -5.52 6.50 9.22
CA ALA A 159 -4.24 6.52 8.52
C ALA A 159 -4.35 5.87 7.13
N ALA A 160 -3.34 6.11 6.29
CA ALA A 160 -3.10 5.38 5.06
C ALA A 160 -1.78 4.59 5.17
N ILE A 161 -1.78 3.31 4.74
CA ILE A 161 -0.59 2.45 4.77
C ILE A 161 -0.36 1.86 3.38
N GLY A 162 0.82 2.14 2.80
CA GLY A 162 1.31 1.49 1.60
C GLY A 162 2.19 0.29 1.94
N LEU A 163 2.04 -0.84 1.22
CA LEU A 163 2.97 -1.95 1.38
C LEU A 163 4.36 -1.57 0.88
N THR A 164 4.42 -0.92 -0.30
CA THR A 164 5.68 -0.39 -0.86
C THR A 164 5.47 1.02 -1.39
N ASN A 165 6.24 1.97 -0.85
CA ASN A 165 6.39 3.29 -1.45
C ASN A 165 7.54 3.26 -2.47
N ARG A 166 7.26 3.69 -3.71
CA ARG A 166 8.26 3.78 -4.76
C ARG A 166 9.24 4.95 -4.57
N ASN A 167 8.97 5.85 -3.60
CA ASN A 167 9.75 7.06 -3.31
C ASN A 167 9.90 7.96 -4.56
N GLU A 168 8.81 8.16 -5.27
CA GLU A 168 8.77 9.01 -6.47
C GLU A 168 8.01 10.31 -6.22
N LEU A 169 8.51 11.40 -6.79
CA LEU A 169 7.80 12.67 -6.82
C LEU A 169 6.71 12.64 -7.88
N ARG A 170 5.64 13.34 -7.62
CA ARG A 170 4.58 13.69 -8.57
C ARG A 170 5.07 14.71 -9.58
N ASN A 171 4.24 15.01 -10.58
CA ASN A 171 4.57 16.04 -11.57
C ASN A 171 4.56 17.47 -10.99
N ASP A 172 3.87 17.66 -9.86
CA ASP A 172 3.85 18.92 -9.10
C ASP A 172 5.02 19.04 -8.08
N GLY A 173 5.93 18.07 -8.07
CA GLY A 173 7.09 18.02 -7.20
C GLY A 173 6.82 17.51 -5.79
N LYS A 174 5.59 17.12 -5.45
CA LYS A 174 5.23 16.60 -4.12
C LYS A 174 5.41 15.09 -4.04
N SER A 175 5.73 14.61 -2.83
CA SER A 175 5.72 13.18 -2.48
C SER A 175 4.32 12.68 -2.12
N VAL A 176 4.16 11.37 -2.02
CA VAL A 176 2.89 10.78 -1.56
C VAL A 176 2.58 11.14 -0.11
N GLU A 177 3.61 11.25 0.73
CA GLU A 177 3.50 11.66 2.12
C GLU A 177 2.91 13.07 2.24
N GLU A 178 3.43 14.00 1.44
CA GLU A 178 2.97 15.41 1.44
C GLU A 178 1.51 15.52 1.00
N ILE A 179 1.11 14.86 -0.10
CA ILE A 179 -0.27 14.96 -0.59
C ILE A 179 -1.30 14.27 0.31
N VAL A 180 -0.91 13.22 1.02
CA VAL A 180 -1.79 12.57 2.00
C VAL A 180 -1.90 13.43 3.26
N LEU A 181 -0.81 14.10 3.66
CA LEU A 181 -0.81 15.04 4.78
C LEU A 181 -1.68 16.28 4.49
N GLU A 182 -1.75 16.76 3.23
CA GLU A 182 -2.67 17.82 2.81
C GLU A 182 -4.16 17.45 3.00
N GLU A 183 -4.44 16.17 3.09
CA GLU A 183 -5.76 15.64 3.45
C GLU A 183 -5.93 15.41 4.98
N ASP A 184 -5.05 15.95 5.83
CA ASP A 184 -5.02 15.75 7.28
C ASP A 184 -4.93 14.28 7.70
N ILE A 185 -4.25 13.45 6.89
CA ILE A 185 -4.08 12.02 7.14
C ILE A 185 -2.60 11.68 7.16
N GLN A 186 -2.19 10.85 8.14
CA GLN A 186 -0.83 10.33 8.18
C GLN A 186 -0.67 9.15 7.22
N TYR A 187 0.36 9.22 6.36
CA TYR A 187 0.79 8.11 5.51
C TYR A 187 1.97 7.36 6.14
N TYR A 188 1.94 6.04 6.03
CA TYR A 188 3.02 5.14 6.42
C TYR A 188 3.34 4.18 5.30
N ALA A 189 4.62 3.80 5.16
CA ALA A 189 5.05 2.75 4.24
C ALA A 189 5.71 1.61 4.99
N MET A 190 5.30 0.36 4.71
CA MET A 190 5.95 -0.83 5.29
C MET A 190 7.32 -1.06 4.68
N SER A 191 7.51 -0.71 3.41
CA SER A 191 8.79 -0.76 2.71
C SER A 191 8.94 0.41 1.75
N ASN A 192 10.19 0.77 1.47
CA ASN A 192 10.56 1.84 0.55
C ASN A 192 11.46 1.29 -0.56
N ALA A 193 11.26 1.77 -1.79
CA ALA A 193 12.06 1.33 -2.93
C ALA A 193 13.56 1.62 -2.73
N ILE A 194 13.89 2.74 -2.10
CA ILE A 194 15.28 3.13 -1.79
C ILE A 194 15.98 2.12 -0.86
N ASP A 195 15.24 1.43 0.01
CA ASP A 195 15.78 0.41 0.91
C ASP A 195 15.85 -0.98 0.23
N LEU A 196 14.89 -1.29 -0.65
CA LEU A 196 14.77 -2.60 -1.30
C LEU A 196 15.70 -2.78 -2.49
N LEU A 197 15.83 -1.75 -3.35
CA LEU A 197 16.60 -1.85 -4.59
C LEU A 197 18.08 -2.21 -4.37
N PRO A 198 18.79 -1.68 -3.37
CA PRO A 198 20.16 -2.10 -3.07
C PRO A 198 20.28 -3.58 -2.67
N LYS A 199 19.26 -4.12 -1.98
CA LYS A 199 19.23 -5.53 -1.57
C LYS A 199 19.13 -6.51 -2.73
N LEU A 200 18.62 -6.06 -3.89
CA LEU A 200 18.57 -6.87 -5.13
C LEU A 200 19.92 -7.02 -5.82
N LYS A 201 20.93 -6.26 -5.41
CA LYS A 201 22.30 -6.29 -5.97
C LYS A 201 22.31 -6.21 -7.51
N PRO A 202 21.73 -5.16 -8.12
CA PRO A 202 21.64 -5.05 -9.56
C PRO A 202 23.01 -5.01 -10.23
N GLU A 203 23.08 -5.53 -11.47
CA GLU A 203 24.25 -5.33 -12.32
C GLU A 203 24.52 -3.83 -12.50
N MET A 204 25.80 -3.43 -12.69
CA MET A 204 26.24 -2.03 -12.73
C MET A 204 25.47 -1.17 -13.74
N ASN A 205 25.16 -1.71 -14.93
CA ASN A 205 24.40 -1.05 -15.97
C ASN A 205 22.94 -0.76 -15.53
N ILE A 206 22.29 -1.71 -14.85
CA ILE A 206 20.92 -1.55 -14.32
C ILE A 206 20.94 -0.59 -13.12
N ALA A 207 21.92 -0.72 -12.21
CA ALA A 207 22.07 0.21 -11.10
C ALA A 207 22.20 1.67 -11.58
N LYS A 208 22.99 1.92 -12.65
CA LYS A 208 23.12 3.24 -13.25
C LYS A 208 21.77 3.76 -13.78
N LYS A 209 21.03 2.93 -14.52
CA LYS A 209 19.69 3.30 -15.05
C LYS A 209 18.69 3.63 -13.93
N ILE A 210 18.75 2.87 -12.82
CA ILE A 210 17.93 3.15 -11.64
C ILE A 210 18.35 4.46 -10.98
N LYS A 211 19.64 4.73 -10.81
CA LYS A 211 20.12 6.03 -10.30
C LYS A 211 19.64 7.19 -11.17
N ASP A 212 19.76 7.08 -12.50
CA ASP A 212 19.30 8.11 -13.43
C ASP A 212 17.78 8.32 -13.37
N TYR A 213 17.01 7.24 -13.13
CA TYR A 213 15.57 7.31 -12.88
C TYR A 213 15.25 8.11 -11.61
N PHE A 214 15.93 7.80 -10.49
CA PHE A 214 15.70 8.51 -9.22
C PHE A 214 16.16 9.96 -9.23
N LYS A 215 17.22 10.31 -9.96
CA LYS A 215 17.60 11.72 -10.21
C LYS A 215 16.46 12.52 -10.83
N LYS A 216 15.67 11.89 -11.69
CA LYS A 216 14.58 12.55 -12.42
C LYS A 216 13.25 12.55 -11.67
N TYR A 217 12.97 11.49 -10.95
CA TYR A 217 11.65 11.24 -10.38
C TYR A 217 11.65 10.94 -8.89
N GLY A 218 12.78 10.70 -8.26
CA GLY A 218 12.88 10.27 -6.88
C GLY A 218 12.73 11.41 -5.86
N THR A 219 12.25 11.06 -4.67
CA THR A 219 12.19 11.97 -3.52
C THR A 219 13.58 12.19 -2.90
N ASN A 220 14.48 11.23 -3.01
CA ASN A 220 15.85 11.30 -2.53
C ASN A 220 16.75 10.37 -3.35
N GLU A 221 17.84 10.93 -3.92
CA GLU A 221 18.77 10.15 -4.75
C GLU A 221 20.05 9.73 -4.03
N ASN A 222 20.35 10.31 -2.86
CA ASN A 222 21.69 10.29 -2.26
C ASN A 222 22.12 8.94 -1.69
N ASN A 223 21.22 7.97 -1.49
CA ASN A 223 21.52 6.70 -0.81
C ASN A 223 21.31 5.44 -1.67
N LEU A 224 21.03 5.57 -2.96
CA LEU A 224 20.90 4.40 -3.84
C LEU A 224 22.26 3.89 -4.28
N PHE A 225 22.59 2.66 -3.88
CA PHE A 225 23.82 1.95 -4.27
C PHE A 225 25.11 2.72 -3.90
N SER A 226 25.16 3.28 -2.66
CA SER A 226 26.37 3.83 -2.06
C SER A 226 27.40 2.75 -1.75
#